data_34e67dbd187c2e5d75109b2b625948c2
#
_entry.id   34e67dbd187c2e5d75109b2b625948c2
#
_cell.length_a   1.000
_cell.length_b   1.000
_cell.length_c   1.000
_cell.angle_alpha   90.00
_cell.angle_beta   90.00
_cell.angle_gamma   90.00
#
_symmetry.space_group_name_H-M   'P 1'
#
loop_
_entity.id
_entity.type
_entity.pdbx_description
1 polymer ?
#
loop_
_entity_poly.entity_id
_entity_poly.type
_entity_poly.pdbx_seq_one_letter_code
_entity_poly.pdbx_strand_id
1 'polypeptide(L)'
;MEHQEKVAPGDELDIAQQKPRRGCLRRGCTLLVLLAVLVAVFPFLWREALEWRYRGQITSAAEAPERPVAIVFGAAVYGGGRLSPMLRDRVETAVQLYHAGKVERLLLSGDNSSPEYNEPWHMMAYALSRGVPEEAIQPDYGGRRTYDSCYRARHVFLVEEAILVTQEFHLPRAVFTCETLGVSTSGVIADMREYHPRSLSWSESREVAALLRALYDVVLERPAAVMGEPIPLR
;
A
#
# COMPACT_ATOMS: atom_id res chain seq x y z
N MET A 1 -30.92 -97.59 6.43
CA MET A 1 -29.70 -96.94 6.91
C MET A 1 -29.67 -95.59 6.27
N GLU A 2 -30.20 -94.60 7.00
CA GLU A 2 -30.44 -93.28 6.52
C GLU A 2 -29.40 -92.35 7.19
N HIS A 3 -28.49 -91.77 6.40
CA HIS A 3 -27.50 -90.77 6.88
C HIS A 3 -28.14 -89.38 6.86
N GLN A 4 -28.42 -88.91 8.02
CA GLN A 4 -28.78 -87.50 8.21
C GLN A 4 -27.51 -86.64 8.19
N GLU A 5 -27.39 -85.81 7.18
CA GLU A 5 -26.37 -84.77 7.04
C GLU A 5 -26.76 -83.54 7.89
N LYS A 6 -25.93 -83.26 8.92
CA LYS A 6 -26.09 -82.08 9.77
C LYS A 6 -25.57 -80.85 9.01
N VAL A 7 -26.49 -79.97 8.62
CA VAL A 7 -26.17 -78.59 8.15
C VAL A 7 -25.72 -77.73 9.33
N ALA A 8 -24.51 -77.19 9.25
CA ALA A 8 -23.97 -76.25 10.21
C ALA A 8 -24.67 -74.85 10.05
N PRO A 9 -24.89 -74.12 11.13
CA PRO A 9 -25.51 -72.79 11.06
C PRO A 9 -24.54 -71.79 10.40
N GLY A 10 -25.07 -71.08 9.40
CA GLY A 10 -24.33 -70.10 8.63
C GLY A 10 -23.80 -68.96 9.44
N ASP A 11 -22.59 -68.52 9.11
CA ASP A 11 -21.96 -67.26 9.56
C ASP A 11 -22.84 -66.06 9.11
N GLU A 12 -23.55 -65.48 10.05
CA GLU A 12 -24.15 -64.15 9.92
C GLU A 12 -22.99 -63.13 9.87
N LEU A 13 -22.67 -62.69 8.67
CA LEU A 13 -21.78 -61.56 8.46
C LEU A 13 -22.38 -60.29 9.15
N ASP A 14 -21.86 -60.00 10.32
CA ASP A 14 -22.13 -58.78 11.07
C ASP A 14 -21.59 -57.59 10.26
N ILE A 15 -22.44 -57.08 9.34
CA ILE A 15 -22.17 -55.82 8.67
C ILE A 15 -22.30 -54.70 9.68
N ALA A 16 -21.20 -54.45 10.40
CA ALA A 16 -21.07 -53.33 11.29
C ALA A 16 -21.43 -52.06 10.52
N GLN A 17 -22.61 -51.52 10.73
CA GLN A 17 -23.07 -50.24 10.22
C GLN A 17 -22.12 -49.15 10.75
N GLN A 18 -21.11 -48.79 9.94
CA GLN A 18 -20.28 -47.62 10.20
C GLN A 18 -21.17 -46.39 10.18
N LYS A 19 -21.59 -45.93 11.35
CA LYS A 19 -22.27 -44.62 11.51
C LYS A 19 -21.42 -43.53 10.87
N PRO A 20 -21.94 -42.80 9.88
CA PRO A 20 -21.16 -41.74 9.23
C PRO A 20 -20.65 -40.75 10.27
N ARG A 21 -19.35 -40.44 10.22
CA ARG A 21 -18.63 -39.48 11.09
C ARG A 21 -19.12 -38.05 10.88
N ARG A 22 -20.42 -37.79 11.09
CA ARG A 22 -21.09 -36.49 10.91
C ARG A 22 -20.49 -35.38 11.78
N GLY A 23 -19.85 -35.74 12.90
CA GLY A 23 -19.19 -34.79 13.80
C GLY A 23 -17.89 -34.20 13.24
N CYS A 24 -17.10 -35.00 12.50
CA CYS A 24 -15.84 -34.54 11.91
C CYS A 24 -16.12 -33.60 10.73
N LEU A 25 -17.10 -33.92 9.88
CA LEU A 25 -17.50 -33.07 8.75
C LEU A 25 -18.05 -31.71 9.22
N ARG A 26 -18.89 -31.70 10.26
CA ARG A 26 -19.42 -30.46 10.88
C ARG A 26 -18.29 -29.59 11.43
N ARG A 27 -17.35 -30.16 12.17
CA ARG A 27 -16.19 -29.43 12.70
C ARG A 27 -15.32 -28.86 11.57
N GLY A 28 -15.06 -29.64 10.52
CA GLY A 28 -14.34 -29.18 9.32
C GLY A 28 -15.05 -28.00 8.65
N CYS A 29 -16.36 -28.10 8.42
CA CYS A 29 -17.14 -27.00 7.85
C CYS A 29 -17.11 -25.74 8.74
N THR A 30 -17.23 -25.90 10.05
CA THR A 30 -17.15 -24.75 10.98
C THR A 30 -15.79 -24.07 10.93
N LEU A 31 -14.69 -24.83 10.90
CA LEU A 31 -13.35 -24.28 10.79
C LEU A 31 -13.15 -23.54 9.46
N LEU A 32 -13.65 -24.09 8.35
CA LEU A 32 -13.59 -23.42 7.04
C LEU A 32 -14.38 -22.10 7.03
N VAL A 33 -15.57 -22.09 7.65
CA VAL A 33 -16.37 -20.86 7.77
C VAL A 33 -15.64 -19.82 8.63
N LEU A 34 -15.08 -20.22 9.77
CA LEU A 34 -14.31 -19.31 10.63
C LEU A 34 -13.08 -18.77 9.90
N LEU A 35 -12.36 -19.59 9.17
CA LEU A 35 -11.23 -19.15 8.35
C LEU A 35 -11.66 -18.17 7.26
N ALA A 36 -12.76 -18.46 6.57
CA ALA A 36 -13.30 -17.57 5.55
C ALA A 36 -13.69 -16.20 6.13
N VAL A 37 -14.34 -16.20 7.30
CA VAL A 37 -14.68 -14.96 8.02
C VAL A 37 -13.41 -14.22 8.43
N LEU A 38 -12.41 -14.91 8.98
CA LEU A 38 -11.13 -14.30 9.36
C LEU A 38 -10.44 -13.65 8.15
N VAL A 39 -10.35 -14.35 7.03
CA VAL A 39 -9.76 -13.82 5.79
C VAL A 39 -10.53 -12.62 5.27
N ALA A 40 -11.88 -12.63 5.36
CA ALA A 40 -12.70 -11.52 4.92
C ALA A 40 -12.58 -10.27 5.84
N VAL A 41 -12.42 -10.46 7.14
CA VAL A 41 -12.37 -9.39 8.14
C VAL A 41 -10.95 -8.84 8.32
N PHE A 42 -9.92 -9.68 8.12
CA PHE A 42 -8.51 -9.32 8.34
C PHE A 42 -8.08 -8.01 7.66
N PRO A 43 -8.42 -7.73 6.38
CA PRO A 43 -7.99 -6.50 5.72
C PRO A 43 -8.50 -5.23 6.41
N PHE A 44 -9.72 -5.28 6.92
CA PHE A 44 -10.34 -4.16 7.62
C PHE A 44 -9.68 -3.93 8.98
N LEU A 45 -9.49 -5.01 9.76
CA LEU A 45 -8.78 -4.92 11.04
C LEU A 45 -7.34 -4.46 10.88
N TRP A 46 -6.66 -4.90 9.82
CA TRP A 46 -5.31 -4.47 9.49
C TRP A 46 -5.25 -2.98 9.15
N ARG A 47 -6.20 -2.48 8.37
CA ARG A 47 -6.33 -1.05 8.07
C ARG A 47 -6.49 -0.23 9.36
N GLU A 48 -7.45 -0.56 10.21
CA GLU A 48 -7.69 0.11 11.48
C GLU A 48 -6.45 0.08 12.39
N ALA A 49 -5.76 -1.05 12.44
CA ALA A 49 -4.53 -1.19 13.22
C ALA A 49 -3.42 -0.26 12.73
N LEU A 50 -3.25 -0.09 11.41
CA LEU A 50 -2.27 0.83 10.84
C LEU A 50 -2.68 2.29 11.06
N GLU A 51 -3.95 2.66 10.87
CA GLU A 51 -4.46 4.00 11.16
C GLU A 51 -4.23 4.36 12.63
N TRP A 52 -4.52 3.46 13.55
CA TRP A 52 -4.25 3.65 14.97
C TRP A 52 -2.75 3.75 15.28
N ARG A 53 -1.93 2.86 14.69
CA ARG A 53 -0.47 2.77 14.92
C ARG A 53 0.26 4.03 14.48
N TYR A 54 -0.14 4.60 13.32
CA TYR A 54 0.56 5.72 12.69
C TYR A 54 -0.11 7.08 12.89
N ARG A 55 -1.24 7.14 13.60
CA ARG A 55 -1.95 8.40 13.87
C ARG A 55 -1.06 9.52 14.40
N GLY A 56 -0.15 9.20 15.31
CA GLY A 56 0.77 10.19 15.92
C GLY A 56 1.90 10.66 14.99
N GLN A 57 2.05 10.05 13.83
CA GLN A 57 3.06 10.42 12.83
C GLN A 57 2.46 11.17 11.63
N ILE A 58 1.14 11.31 11.60
CA ILE A 58 0.39 11.97 10.51
C ILE A 58 -0.09 13.33 11.02
N THR A 59 0.31 14.39 10.33
CA THR A 59 0.05 15.77 10.74
C THR A 59 -0.36 16.64 9.57
N SER A 60 -0.74 17.89 9.85
CA SER A 60 -0.87 18.93 8.83
C SER A 60 0.49 19.46 8.38
N ALA A 61 0.55 20.17 7.25
CA ALA A 61 1.79 20.79 6.78
C ALA A 61 2.36 21.81 7.77
N ALA A 62 1.51 22.51 8.52
CA ALA A 62 1.93 23.48 9.53
C ALA A 62 2.63 22.83 10.73
N GLU A 63 2.19 21.64 11.13
CA GLU A 63 2.70 20.89 12.28
C GLU A 63 3.82 19.90 11.92
N ALA A 64 4.13 19.78 10.63
CA ALA A 64 5.13 18.85 10.13
C ALA A 64 6.51 19.09 10.77
N PRO A 65 7.22 18.01 11.19
CA PRO A 65 8.62 18.13 11.62
C PRO A 65 9.50 18.50 10.43
N GLU A 66 10.71 18.97 10.71
CA GLU A 66 11.73 19.14 9.67
C GLU A 66 12.31 17.79 9.28
N ARG A 67 12.49 17.55 7.98
CA ARG A 67 13.13 16.36 7.39
C ARG A 67 13.87 16.77 6.12
N PRO A 68 14.94 16.06 5.73
CA PRO A 68 15.70 16.47 4.54
C PRO A 68 14.90 16.39 3.25
N VAL A 69 13.98 15.43 3.13
CA VAL A 69 13.28 15.12 1.87
C VAL A 69 11.77 15.03 2.07
N ALA A 70 11.00 15.58 1.14
CA ALA A 70 9.58 15.24 0.97
C ALA A 70 9.42 14.23 -0.18
N ILE A 71 8.85 13.07 0.09
CA ILE A 71 8.46 12.09 -0.93
C ILE A 71 7.02 12.36 -1.32
N VAL A 72 6.81 12.77 -2.58
CA VAL A 72 5.49 13.08 -3.15
C VAL A 72 5.05 11.94 -4.03
N PHE A 73 3.96 11.26 -3.65
CA PHE A 73 3.46 10.14 -4.43
C PHE A 73 2.63 10.57 -5.62
N GLY A 74 2.77 9.88 -6.75
CA GLY A 74 1.93 10.03 -7.93
C GLY A 74 0.46 9.69 -7.68
N ALA A 75 -0.44 10.23 -8.50
CA ALA A 75 -1.87 9.93 -8.46
C ALA A 75 -2.47 9.79 -9.86
N ALA A 76 -2.59 10.88 -10.61
CA ALA A 76 -2.98 10.86 -12.01
C ALA A 76 -2.64 12.18 -12.72
N VAL A 77 -2.33 12.07 -14.01
CA VAL A 77 -2.19 13.19 -14.94
C VAL A 77 -3.26 13.03 -16.05
N TYR A 78 -4.00 14.07 -16.33
CA TYR A 78 -5.01 14.10 -17.38
C TYR A 78 -4.41 14.54 -18.73
N GLY A 79 -5.18 14.41 -19.80
CA GLY A 79 -4.77 14.85 -21.12
C GLY A 79 -4.25 16.30 -21.11
N GLY A 80 -3.19 16.55 -21.89
CA GLY A 80 -2.49 17.84 -21.92
C GLY A 80 -1.58 18.10 -20.72
N GLY A 81 -1.21 17.09 -19.95
CA GLY A 81 -0.25 17.21 -18.84
C GLY A 81 -0.81 17.83 -17.57
N ARG A 82 -2.13 17.98 -17.46
CA ARG A 82 -2.79 18.58 -16.31
C ARG A 82 -2.83 17.62 -15.12
N LEU A 83 -2.25 18.02 -13.99
CA LEU A 83 -2.34 17.24 -12.75
C LEU A 83 -3.80 17.06 -12.31
N SER A 84 -4.16 15.85 -11.87
CA SER A 84 -5.44 15.65 -11.17
C SER A 84 -5.51 16.50 -9.90
N PRO A 85 -6.72 16.80 -9.39
CA PRO A 85 -6.85 17.57 -8.15
C PRO A 85 -6.03 16.99 -6.98
N MET A 86 -6.06 15.66 -6.79
CA MET A 86 -5.28 15.00 -5.75
C MET A 86 -3.76 15.15 -5.98
N LEU A 87 -3.28 14.94 -7.22
CA LEU A 87 -1.86 15.08 -7.52
C LEU A 87 -1.38 16.51 -7.36
N ARG A 88 -2.19 17.47 -7.81
CA ARG A 88 -1.89 18.89 -7.63
C ARG A 88 -1.77 19.26 -6.15
N ASP A 89 -2.68 18.80 -5.31
CA ASP A 89 -2.66 19.08 -3.88
C ASP A 89 -1.42 18.48 -3.20
N ARG A 90 -1.00 17.27 -3.60
CA ARG A 90 0.25 16.66 -3.12
C ARG A 90 1.46 17.54 -3.45
N VAL A 91 1.60 17.94 -4.70
CA VAL A 91 2.75 18.76 -5.11
C VAL A 91 2.69 20.15 -4.44
N GLU A 92 1.52 20.77 -4.36
CA GLU A 92 1.34 22.07 -3.70
C GLU A 92 1.69 21.99 -2.21
N THR A 93 1.27 20.93 -1.50
CA THR A 93 1.62 20.71 -0.09
C THR A 93 3.14 20.55 0.08
N ALA A 94 3.80 19.82 -0.82
CA ALA A 94 5.26 19.66 -0.79
C ALA A 94 5.99 20.98 -1.08
N VAL A 95 5.47 21.79 -2.00
CA VAL A 95 5.96 23.17 -2.27
C VAL A 95 5.84 24.05 -1.03
N GLN A 96 4.71 23.98 -0.31
CA GLN A 96 4.54 24.72 0.95
C GLN A 96 5.55 24.28 2.02
N LEU A 97 5.79 22.95 2.16
CA LEU A 97 6.81 22.43 3.07
C LEU A 97 8.20 22.94 2.71
N TYR A 98 8.55 22.97 1.44
CA TYR A 98 9.82 23.52 0.95
C TYR A 98 9.98 25.00 1.28
N HIS A 99 9.00 25.85 0.94
CA HIS A 99 9.06 27.27 1.24
C HIS A 99 9.01 27.60 2.74
N ALA A 100 8.42 26.71 3.55
CA ALA A 100 8.44 26.83 5.01
C ALA A 100 9.77 26.33 5.63
N GLY A 101 10.73 25.85 4.84
CA GLY A 101 12.02 25.31 5.32
C GLY A 101 11.88 23.97 6.05
N LYS A 102 10.74 23.29 5.90
CA LYS A 102 10.49 21.99 6.52
C LYS A 102 11.18 20.84 5.79
N VAL A 103 11.49 21.04 4.51
CA VAL A 103 12.25 20.10 3.68
C VAL A 103 13.22 20.85 2.78
N GLU A 104 14.34 20.22 2.45
CA GLU A 104 15.36 20.77 1.56
C GLU A 104 15.15 20.31 0.11
N ARG A 105 14.55 19.12 -0.09
CA ARG A 105 14.38 18.51 -1.40
C ARG A 105 13.01 17.86 -1.57
N LEU A 106 12.57 17.82 -2.83
CA LEU A 106 11.34 17.12 -3.24
C LEU A 106 11.70 15.91 -4.10
N LEU A 107 11.39 14.69 -3.64
CA LEU A 107 11.43 13.46 -4.43
C LEU A 107 10.03 13.22 -5.01
N LEU A 108 9.87 13.48 -6.30
CA LEU A 108 8.59 13.39 -7.00
C LEU A 108 8.46 12.00 -7.64
N SER A 109 7.83 11.06 -6.93
CA SER A 109 7.79 9.66 -7.33
C SER A 109 6.43 9.31 -7.95
N GLY A 110 6.43 8.88 -9.21
CA GLY A 110 5.22 8.59 -9.94
C GLY A 110 5.40 7.63 -11.11
N ASP A 111 4.31 7.35 -11.81
CA ASP A 111 4.30 6.45 -12.95
C ASP A 111 4.81 7.12 -14.22
N ASN A 112 5.69 6.42 -14.90
CA ASN A 112 6.21 6.73 -16.25
C ASN A 112 6.22 5.46 -17.10
N SER A 113 5.11 4.72 -17.11
CA SER A 113 5.02 3.41 -17.77
C SER A 113 4.75 3.50 -19.27
N SER A 114 4.35 4.66 -19.79
CA SER A 114 4.21 4.89 -21.23
C SER A 114 4.80 6.23 -21.64
N PRO A 115 5.19 6.40 -22.92
CA PRO A 115 5.77 7.65 -23.44
C PRO A 115 4.84 8.88 -23.28
N GLU A 116 3.53 8.64 -23.30
CA GLU A 116 2.50 9.68 -23.20
C GLU A 116 2.10 9.97 -21.74
N TYR A 117 2.57 9.17 -20.77
CA TYR A 117 2.20 9.27 -19.37
C TYR A 117 3.43 9.38 -18.46
N ASN A 118 3.72 10.59 -18.01
CA ASN A 118 4.89 10.92 -17.21
C ASN A 118 4.51 11.81 -16.02
N GLU A 119 4.09 11.19 -14.92
CA GLU A 119 3.71 11.92 -13.70
C GLU A 119 4.86 12.74 -13.13
N PRO A 120 6.08 12.19 -12.89
CA PRO A 120 7.17 12.94 -12.28
C PRO A 120 7.56 14.20 -13.05
N TRP A 121 7.55 14.15 -14.37
CA TRP A 121 7.85 15.32 -15.18
C TRP A 121 6.82 16.44 -15.01
N HIS A 122 5.52 16.09 -15.00
CA HIS A 122 4.45 17.07 -14.81
C HIS A 122 4.42 17.61 -13.39
N MET A 123 4.74 16.79 -12.38
CA MET A 123 4.90 17.22 -11.00
C MET A 123 6.06 18.22 -10.86
N MET A 124 7.21 17.92 -11.50
CA MET A 124 8.38 18.79 -11.55
C MET A 124 8.05 20.13 -12.21
N ALA A 125 7.42 20.10 -13.39
CA ALA A 125 7.02 21.32 -14.09
C ALA A 125 6.09 22.22 -13.23
N TYR A 126 5.19 21.59 -12.48
CA TYR A 126 4.34 22.30 -11.53
C TYR A 126 5.15 22.91 -10.38
N ALA A 127 6.03 22.15 -9.72
CA ALA A 127 6.85 22.64 -8.61
C ALA A 127 7.78 23.81 -9.04
N LEU A 128 8.39 23.70 -10.22
CA LEU A 128 9.17 24.79 -10.83
C LEU A 128 8.33 26.06 -11.03
N SER A 129 7.11 25.92 -11.52
CA SER A 129 6.19 27.06 -11.72
C SER A 129 5.77 27.73 -10.39
N ARG A 130 5.98 27.02 -9.27
CA ARG A 130 5.71 27.52 -7.91
C ARG A 130 6.95 28.04 -7.19
N GLY A 131 8.08 28.17 -7.91
CA GLY A 131 9.31 28.77 -7.41
C GLY A 131 10.22 27.83 -6.63
N VAL A 132 10.02 26.52 -6.69
CA VAL A 132 11.00 25.55 -6.19
C VAL A 132 12.13 25.46 -7.21
N PRO A 133 13.41 25.64 -6.84
CA PRO A 133 14.51 25.57 -7.79
C PRO A 133 14.74 24.11 -8.26
N GLU A 134 15.26 23.98 -9.49
CA GLU A 134 15.43 22.66 -10.13
C GLU A 134 16.34 21.74 -9.32
N GLU A 135 17.39 22.28 -8.73
CA GLU A 135 18.34 21.56 -7.89
C GLU A 135 17.74 20.99 -6.61
N ALA A 136 16.59 21.48 -6.17
CA ALA A 136 15.84 20.95 -5.02
C ALA A 136 14.81 19.90 -5.42
N ILE A 137 14.68 19.58 -6.72
CA ILE A 137 13.67 18.65 -7.22
C ILE A 137 14.36 17.43 -7.84
N GLN A 138 14.00 16.25 -7.36
CA GLN A 138 14.38 14.98 -7.95
C GLN A 138 13.16 14.22 -8.47
N PRO A 139 12.97 14.10 -9.78
CA PRO A 139 11.94 13.22 -10.32
C PRO A 139 12.36 11.76 -10.22
N ASP A 140 11.42 10.91 -9.78
CA ASP A 140 11.55 9.45 -9.73
C ASP A 140 10.57 8.81 -10.72
N TYR A 141 11.08 8.35 -11.84
CA TYR A 141 10.32 7.74 -12.93
C TYR A 141 10.01 6.25 -12.75
N GLY A 142 10.40 5.66 -11.61
CA GLY A 142 10.19 4.24 -11.31
C GLY A 142 9.13 3.99 -10.24
N GLY A 143 8.51 5.00 -9.70
CA GLY A 143 7.55 4.93 -8.60
C GLY A 143 6.14 4.53 -9.04
N ARG A 144 5.98 3.35 -9.66
CA ARG A 144 4.69 2.88 -10.17
C ARG A 144 3.68 2.52 -9.08
N ARG A 145 4.15 2.12 -7.91
CA ARG A 145 3.35 1.77 -6.73
C ARG A 145 4.03 2.33 -5.49
N THR A 146 3.28 2.49 -4.40
CA THR A 146 3.82 2.96 -3.12
C THR A 146 5.05 2.17 -2.67
N TYR A 147 5.03 0.84 -2.84
CA TYR A 147 6.16 -0.02 -2.55
C TYR A 147 7.40 0.35 -3.37
N ASP A 148 7.23 0.52 -4.69
CA ASP A 148 8.34 0.88 -5.59
C ASP A 148 8.91 2.26 -5.21
N SER A 149 8.06 3.24 -4.89
CA SER A 149 8.47 4.58 -4.45
C SER A 149 9.30 4.52 -3.16
N CYS A 150 8.82 3.79 -2.12
CA CYS A 150 9.55 3.65 -0.85
C CYS A 150 10.85 2.84 -1.03
N TYR A 151 10.82 1.75 -1.80
CA TYR A 151 12.00 0.94 -2.08
C TYR A 151 13.08 1.76 -2.79
N ARG A 152 12.69 2.52 -3.82
CA ARG A 152 13.60 3.38 -4.58
C ARG A 152 14.10 4.56 -3.74
N ALA A 153 13.24 5.16 -2.92
CA ALA A 153 13.68 6.19 -1.97
C ALA A 153 14.84 5.67 -1.11
N ARG A 154 14.73 4.47 -0.55
CA ARG A 154 15.78 3.88 0.29
C ARG A 154 17.01 3.44 -0.49
N HIS A 155 16.85 2.70 -1.60
CA HIS A 155 17.94 1.98 -2.25
C HIS A 155 18.53 2.68 -3.48
N VAL A 156 17.76 3.57 -4.13
CA VAL A 156 18.24 4.35 -5.28
C VAL A 156 18.61 5.77 -4.85
N PHE A 157 17.72 6.44 -4.13
CA PHE A 157 17.95 7.83 -3.71
C PHE A 157 18.63 7.96 -2.34
N LEU A 158 18.87 6.84 -1.66
CA LEU A 158 19.55 6.74 -0.35
C LEU A 158 18.93 7.63 0.73
N VAL A 159 17.61 7.78 0.69
CA VAL A 159 16.83 8.55 1.67
C VAL A 159 16.73 7.75 2.96
N GLU A 160 17.09 8.36 4.07
CA GLU A 160 17.00 7.77 5.42
C GLU A 160 15.82 8.34 6.20
N GLU A 161 15.51 9.62 6.01
CA GLU A 161 14.42 10.31 6.67
C GLU A 161 13.61 11.15 5.66
N ALA A 162 12.27 11.09 5.76
CA ALA A 162 11.41 11.83 4.84
C ALA A 162 10.06 12.24 5.46
N ILE A 163 9.47 13.30 4.88
CA ILE A 163 8.04 13.57 4.97
C ILE A 163 7.35 12.89 3.78
N LEU A 164 6.32 12.10 4.05
CA LEU A 164 5.47 11.51 3.02
C LEU A 164 4.27 12.41 2.75
N VAL A 165 4.10 12.83 1.50
CA VAL A 165 3.05 13.77 1.10
C VAL A 165 2.03 13.08 0.23
N THR A 166 0.82 12.87 0.77
CA THR A 166 -0.31 12.24 0.05
C THR A 166 -1.63 12.52 0.79
N GLN A 167 -2.77 12.01 0.26
CA GLN A 167 -4.06 12.14 0.93
C GLN A 167 -4.13 11.31 2.21
N GLU A 168 -4.99 11.73 3.14
CA GLU A 168 -5.17 11.12 4.47
C GLU A 168 -5.42 9.61 4.39
N PHE A 169 -6.32 9.17 3.49
CA PHE A 169 -6.65 7.75 3.35
C PHE A 169 -5.48 6.85 2.94
N HIS A 170 -4.45 7.43 2.30
CA HIS A 170 -3.27 6.71 1.81
C HIS A 170 -2.10 6.70 2.81
N LEU A 171 -2.01 7.71 3.70
CA LEU A 171 -0.87 7.91 4.60
C LEU A 171 -0.54 6.70 5.47
N PRO A 172 -1.49 5.99 6.12
CA PRO A 172 -1.16 4.85 6.96
C PRO A 172 -0.41 3.75 6.20
N ARG A 173 -0.81 3.48 4.96
CA ARG A 173 -0.13 2.50 4.10
C ARG A 173 1.23 3.00 3.61
N ALA A 174 1.34 4.27 3.28
CA ALA A 174 2.59 4.86 2.83
C ALA A 174 3.65 4.83 3.95
N VAL A 175 3.29 5.27 5.17
CA VAL A 175 4.15 5.24 6.35
C VAL A 175 4.57 3.80 6.65
N PHE A 176 3.63 2.87 6.76
CA PHE A 176 3.91 1.44 6.98
C PHE A 176 4.94 0.91 5.97
N THR A 177 4.71 1.19 4.68
CA THR A 177 5.56 0.65 3.62
C THR A 177 6.97 1.24 3.67
N CYS A 178 7.11 2.57 3.79
CA CYS A 178 8.42 3.21 3.81
C CYS A 178 9.20 2.89 5.08
N GLU A 179 8.56 2.87 6.26
CA GLU A 179 9.23 2.50 7.51
C GLU A 179 9.73 1.05 7.51
N THR A 180 8.92 0.11 7.00
CA THR A 180 9.34 -1.29 6.89
C THR A 180 10.53 -1.44 5.96
N LEU A 181 10.66 -0.59 4.94
CA LEU A 181 11.81 -0.55 4.02
C LEU A 181 12.99 0.29 4.54
N GLY A 182 12.95 0.76 5.79
CA GLY A 182 14.06 1.43 6.46
C GLY A 182 14.18 2.93 6.18
N VAL A 183 13.08 3.60 5.80
CA VAL A 183 12.99 5.07 5.75
C VAL A 183 12.22 5.56 6.96
N SER A 184 12.84 6.36 7.84
CA SER A 184 12.15 7.02 8.96
C SER A 184 11.20 8.09 8.44
N THR A 185 9.89 8.00 8.74
CA THR A 185 8.92 8.83 8.06
C THR A 185 7.97 9.59 8.99
N SER A 186 7.49 10.72 8.50
CA SER A 186 6.32 11.45 9.01
C SER A 186 5.37 11.68 7.86
N GLY A 187 4.06 11.52 8.08
CA GLY A 187 3.04 11.74 7.06
C GLY A 187 2.48 13.16 7.11
N VAL A 188 2.28 13.79 5.95
CA VAL A 188 1.61 15.09 5.84
C VAL A 188 0.39 14.96 4.92
N ILE A 189 -0.75 15.38 5.46
CA ILE A 189 -2.04 15.35 4.77
C ILE A 189 -2.05 16.42 3.68
N ALA A 190 -2.31 15.98 2.44
CA ALA A 190 -2.35 16.83 1.25
C ALA A 190 -3.78 17.08 0.74
N ASP A 191 -4.78 17.02 1.63
CA ASP A 191 -6.18 17.25 1.28
C ASP A 191 -6.50 18.74 1.41
N MET A 192 -6.21 19.51 0.33
CA MET A 192 -6.41 20.97 0.32
C MET A 192 -7.83 21.38 -0.09
N ARG A 193 -8.66 20.43 -0.47
CA ARG A 193 -10.05 20.64 -0.93
C ARG A 193 -10.92 19.41 -0.74
N GLU A 194 -12.21 19.60 -0.84
CA GLU A 194 -13.13 18.49 -0.99
C GLU A 194 -13.00 17.89 -2.40
N TYR A 195 -12.81 16.57 -2.46
CA TYR A 195 -12.75 15.83 -3.73
C TYR A 195 -14.15 15.34 -4.13
N HIS A 196 -14.33 15.12 -5.43
CA HIS A 196 -15.58 14.56 -5.92
C HIS A 196 -15.85 13.19 -5.26
N PRO A 197 -17.05 12.96 -4.67
CA PRO A 197 -17.32 11.77 -3.85
C PRO A 197 -17.02 10.45 -4.55
N ARG A 198 -17.30 10.33 -5.86
CA ARG A 198 -16.97 9.12 -6.63
C ARG A 198 -15.47 8.85 -6.72
N SER A 199 -14.65 9.90 -6.86
CA SER A 199 -13.19 9.76 -6.94
C SER A 199 -12.62 9.36 -5.59
N LEU A 200 -13.12 9.93 -4.50
CA LEU A 200 -12.70 9.59 -3.15
C LEU A 200 -13.09 8.15 -2.81
N SER A 201 -14.37 7.78 -2.96
CA SER A 201 -14.84 6.41 -2.68
C SER A 201 -14.12 5.35 -3.51
N TRP A 202 -13.80 5.65 -4.78
CA TRP A 202 -13.00 4.77 -5.61
C TRP A 202 -11.59 4.58 -5.06
N SER A 203 -10.94 5.67 -4.64
CA SER A 203 -9.59 5.63 -4.07
C SER A 203 -9.57 4.86 -2.75
N GLU A 204 -10.50 5.15 -1.85
CA GLU A 204 -10.65 4.46 -0.55
C GLU A 204 -10.95 2.97 -0.69
N SER A 205 -11.81 2.59 -1.65
CA SER A 205 -12.14 1.18 -1.88
C SER A 205 -10.93 0.37 -2.36
N ARG A 206 -10.04 0.99 -3.13
CA ARG A 206 -8.79 0.36 -3.59
C ARG A 206 -7.77 0.19 -2.47
N GLU A 207 -7.83 1.01 -1.41
CA GLU A 207 -6.84 0.95 -0.32
C GLU A 207 -6.84 -0.40 0.39
N VAL A 208 -7.99 -1.05 0.56
CA VAL A 208 -8.05 -2.38 1.19
C VAL A 208 -7.21 -3.40 0.42
N ALA A 209 -7.37 -3.45 -0.91
CA ALA A 209 -6.58 -4.35 -1.76
C ALA A 209 -5.11 -3.92 -1.85
N ALA A 210 -4.85 -2.61 -1.92
CA ALA A 210 -3.50 -2.04 -1.97
C ALA A 210 -2.73 -2.31 -0.66
N LEU A 211 -3.41 -2.33 0.48
CA LEU A 211 -2.83 -2.63 1.77
C LEU A 211 -2.37 -4.09 1.89
N LEU A 212 -3.21 -5.05 1.44
CA LEU A 212 -2.82 -6.46 1.37
C LEU A 212 -1.65 -6.68 0.42
N ARG A 213 -1.65 -5.95 -0.70
CA ARG A 213 -0.52 -6.00 -1.65
C ARG A 213 0.75 -5.43 -1.03
N ALA A 214 0.67 -4.31 -0.31
CA ALA A 214 1.81 -3.74 0.39
C ALA A 214 2.39 -4.71 1.42
N LEU A 215 1.53 -5.35 2.24
CA LEU A 215 1.96 -6.38 3.19
C LEU A 215 2.70 -7.53 2.49
N TYR A 216 2.15 -8.02 1.37
CA TYR A 216 2.79 -9.07 0.57
C TYR A 216 4.16 -8.62 0.03
N ASP A 217 4.24 -7.41 -0.54
CA ASP A 217 5.47 -6.89 -1.13
C ASP A 217 6.57 -6.67 -0.07
N VAL A 218 6.25 -6.13 1.13
CA VAL A 218 7.23 -5.95 2.21
C VAL A 218 7.69 -7.28 2.83
N VAL A 219 6.80 -8.26 2.98
CA VAL A 219 7.18 -9.60 3.52
C VAL A 219 8.14 -10.32 2.58
N LEU A 220 7.99 -10.15 1.28
CA LEU A 220 8.84 -10.81 0.28
C LEU A 220 10.09 -9.99 -0.08
N GLU A 221 10.20 -8.75 0.38
CA GLU A 221 11.33 -7.83 0.15
C GLU A 221 11.80 -7.80 -1.32
N ARG A 222 10.86 -7.83 -2.27
CA ARG A 222 11.19 -7.85 -3.70
C ARG A 222 11.77 -6.52 -4.14
N PRO A 223 12.81 -6.52 -4.97
CA PRO A 223 13.27 -5.27 -5.59
C PRO A 223 12.13 -4.55 -6.33
N ALA A 224 12.21 -3.21 -6.38
CA ALA A 224 11.29 -2.42 -7.19
C ALA A 224 11.33 -2.87 -8.66
N ALA A 225 10.21 -2.73 -9.36
CA ALA A 225 10.10 -3.16 -10.77
C ALA A 225 11.10 -2.46 -11.69
N VAL A 226 11.48 -1.23 -11.36
CA VAL A 226 12.51 -0.45 -12.05
C VAL A 226 13.60 -0.13 -11.04
N MET A 227 14.79 -0.62 -11.28
CA MET A 227 15.99 -0.26 -10.52
C MET A 227 16.81 0.74 -11.34
N GLY A 228 17.84 1.30 -10.77
CA GLY A 228 18.81 2.19 -11.42
C GLY A 228 20.07 2.26 -10.57
N GLU A 229 21.08 2.94 -11.10
CA GLU A 229 22.25 3.27 -10.29
C GLU A 229 21.84 4.17 -9.11
N PRO A 230 22.53 4.09 -7.95
CA PRO A 230 22.26 4.97 -6.83
C PRO A 230 22.48 6.45 -7.19
N ILE A 231 21.48 7.27 -6.88
CA ILE A 231 21.47 8.73 -7.08
C ILE A 231 21.24 9.37 -5.70
N PRO A 232 22.26 9.56 -4.85
CA PRO A 232 22.09 10.08 -3.51
C PRO A 232 21.47 11.49 -3.53
N LEU A 233 20.39 11.69 -2.81
CA LEU A 233 19.87 13.03 -2.50
C LEU A 233 20.69 13.64 -1.35
N ARG A 234 21.66 14.47 -1.68
CA ARG A 234 22.54 15.19 -0.74
C ARG A 234 22.14 16.63 -0.62
#